data_4b783827030779eda45960a8fff4d03c
#
_entry.id   4b783827030779eda45960a8fff4d03c
#
_cell.length_a   1.000
_cell.length_b   1.000
_cell.length_c   1.000
_cell.angle_alpha   90.00
_cell.angle_beta   90.00
_cell.angle_gamma   90.00
#
_symmetry.space_group_name_H-M   'P 1'
#
loop_
_entity.id
_entity.type
_entity.pdbx_description
1 polymer ?
#
loop_
_entity_poly.entity_id
_entity_poly.type
_entity_poly.pdbx_seq_one_letter_code
_entity_poly.pdbx_strand_id
1 'polypeptide(L)'
;MQLTKVEENVMATAVRISEELLNDAKRFSRIDHRSLAGQIEHWARMGKCAEENPDLTYSLIKEILIGLEELESGEKTEYMFG
;
A
#
# COMPACT_ATOMS: atom_id res chain seq x y z
N MET A 1 -26.18 -1.32 8.16
CA MET A 1 -26.15 -1.71 6.91
C MET A 1 -25.09 -1.12 6.12
N GLN A 2 -25.00 0.15 6.00
CA GLN A 2 -23.93 0.73 5.30
C GLN A 2 -22.66 0.42 5.93
N LEU A 3 -22.66 0.39 7.23
CA LEU A 3 -21.49 0.04 7.97
C LEU A 3 -21.00 -1.29 7.56
N THR A 4 -21.92 -2.18 7.34
CA THR A 4 -21.56 -3.50 6.95
C THR A 4 -20.77 -3.48 5.67
N LYS A 5 -21.18 -2.63 4.76
CA LYS A 5 -20.50 -2.55 3.53
C LYS A 5 -19.09 -2.07 3.71
N VAL A 6 -18.90 -1.08 4.53
CA VAL A 6 -17.60 -0.57 4.79
C VAL A 6 -16.74 -1.64 5.42
N GLU A 7 -17.31 -2.36 6.33
CA GLU A 7 -16.57 -3.40 6.98
C GLU A 7 -16.17 -4.46 6.01
N GLU A 8 -17.02 -4.74 5.07
CA GLU A 8 -16.67 -5.71 4.08
C GLU A 8 -15.45 -5.30 3.32
N ASN A 9 -15.34 -4.03 2.99
CA ASN A 9 -14.18 -3.56 2.28
C ASN A 9 -12.93 -3.73 3.10
N VAL A 10 -13.03 -3.53 4.38
CA VAL A 10 -11.88 -3.60 5.24
C VAL A 10 -11.49 -5.03 5.52
N MET A 11 -12.48 -5.86 5.78
CA MET A 11 -12.18 -7.21 6.19
C MET A 11 -12.62 -8.21 5.20
N ALA A 12 -12.78 -7.77 4.01
CA ALA A 12 -13.42 -8.55 3.03
C ALA A 12 -12.81 -9.89 2.79
N THR A 13 -11.54 -9.97 2.84
CA THR A 13 -10.93 -11.16 2.34
C THR A 13 -9.74 -11.57 3.15
N ALA A 14 -9.69 -12.84 3.43
CA ALA A 14 -8.50 -13.41 4.03
C ALA A 14 -7.71 -14.02 2.90
N VAL A 15 -6.48 -13.63 2.79
CA VAL A 15 -5.61 -14.12 1.73
C VAL A 15 -4.45 -14.86 2.34
N ARG A 16 -4.18 -16.03 1.80
CA ARG A 16 -3.05 -16.80 2.29
C ARG A 16 -1.81 -16.42 1.54
N ILE A 17 -0.73 -16.22 2.25
CA ILE A 17 0.55 -15.98 1.62
C ILE A 17 1.55 -16.93 2.24
N SER A 18 2.63 -17.18 1.52
CA SER A 18 3.63 -18.11 1.98
C SER A 18 4.29 -17.58 3.24
N GLU A 19 4.78 -18.51 4.02
CA GLU A 19 5.46 -18.14 5.24
C GLU A 19 6.71 -17.36 4.94
N GLU A 20 7.37 -17.72 3.88
CA GLU A 20 8.58 -17.05 3.47
C GLU A 20 8.32 -15.59 3.17
N LEU A 21 7.30 -15.33 2.39
CA LEU A 21 6.95 -13.98 2.04
C LEU A 21 6.47 -13.21 3.27
N LEU A 22 5.74 -13.89 4.13
CA LEU A 22 5.27 -13.26 5.34
C LEU A 22 6.44 -12.81 6.22
N ASN A 23 7.45 -13.65 6.34
CA ASN A 23 8.62 -13.30 7.14
C ASN A 23 9.35 -12.12 6.55
N ASP A 24 9.46 -12.08 5.24
CA ASP A 24 10.08 -10.95 4.59
C ASP A 24 9.28 -9.69 4.85
N ALA A 25 7.97 -9.80 4.77
CA ALA A 25 7.12 -8.65 4.99
C ALA A 25 7.28 -8.12 6.41
N LYS A 26 7.40 -9.03 7.37
CA LYS A 26 7.59 -8.58 8.74
C LYS A 26 8.89 -7.81 8.90
N ARG A 27 9.94 -8.30 8.26
CA ARG A 27 11.22 -7.64 8.36
C ARG A 27 11.20 -6.27 7.71
N PHE A 28 10.67 -6.20 6.50
CA PHE A 28 10.65 -4.95 5.79
C PHE A 28 9.65 -3.95 6.38
N SER A 29 8.60 -4.44 6.99
CA SER A 29 7.66 -3.53 7.61
C SER A 29 8.35 -2.74 8.72
N ARG A 30 9.25 -3.38 9.43
CA ARG A 30 9.98 -2.68 10.47
C ARG A 30 10.95 -1.67 9.88
N ILE A 31 11.62 -2.04 8.81
CA ILE A 31 12.57 -1.15 8.17
C ILE A 31 11.85 0.07 7.61
N ASP A 32 10.72 -0.15 7.00
CA ASP A 32 9.97 0.92 6.35
C ASP A 32 8.96 1.61 7.26
N HIS A 33 8.88 1.16 8.51
CA HIS A 33 7.95 1.76 9.46
C HIS A 33 6.52 1.64 8.99
N ARG A 34 6.17 0.46 8.50
CA ARG A 34 4.81 0.19 8.08
C ARG A 34 4.25 -0.94 8.90
N SER A 35 2.92 -1.04 8.93
CA SER A 35 2.32 -2.21 9.53
C SER A 35 2.54 -3.37 8.58
N LEU A 36 2.37 -4.58 9.09
CA LEU A 36 2.54 -5.75 8.26
C LEU A 36 1.59 -5.72 7.09
N ALA A 37 0.33 -5.43 7.36
CA ALA A 37 -0.66 -5.35 6.28
C ALA A 37 -0.30 -4.26 5.30
N GLY A 38 0.17 -3.12 5.81
CA GLY A 38 0.55 -2.03 4.94
C GLY A 38 1.71 -2.38 4.05
N GLN A 39 2.67 -3.15 4.57
CA GLN A 39 3.79 -3.55 3.77
C GLN A 39 3.37 -4.47 2.64
N ILE A 40 2.48 -5.40 2.93
CA ILE A 40 2.00 -6.31 1.92
C ILE A 40 1.18 -5.58 0.87
N GLU A 41 0.35 -4.65 1.32
CA GLU A 41 -0.42 -3.87 0.38
C GLU A 41 0.45 -3.01 -0.51
N HIS A 42 1.50 -2.46 0.07
CA HIS A 42 2.43 -1.66 -0.71
C HIS A 42 3.06 -2.51 -1.81
N TRP A 43 3.53 -3.71 -1.45
CA TRP A 43 4.12 -4.58 -2.44
C TRP A 43 3.11 -4.99 -3.50
N ALA A 44 1.88 -5.24 -3.08
CA ALA A 44 0.85 -5.63 -4.02
C ALA A 44 0.55 -4.50 -5.01
N ARG A 45 0.50 -3.27 -4.52
CA ARG A 45 0.26 -2.14 -5.40
C ARG A 45 1.41 -1.93 -6.37
N MET A 46 2.62 -2.11 -5.88
CA MET A 46 3.77 -1.99 -6.76
C MET A 46 3.72 -3.02 -7.85
N GLY A 47 3.43 -4.27 -7.47
CA GLY A 47 3.36 -5.33 -8.45
C GLY A 47 2.26 -5.11 -9.46
N LYS A 48 1.11 -4.67 -8.97
CA LYS A 48 -0.01 -4.42 -9.86
C LYS A 48 0.33 -3.31 -10.85
N CYS A 49 0.92 -2.25 -10.33
CA CYS A 49 1.28 -1.13 -11.19
C CYS A 49 2.30 -1.56 -12.23
N ALA A 50 3.25 -2.37 -11.83
CA ALA A 50 4.26 -2.83 -12.76
C ALA A 50 3.67 -3.70 -13.85
N GLU A 51 2.74 -4.57 -13.47
CA GLU A 51 2.14 -5.45 -14.46
C GLU A 51 1.25 -4.71 -15.43
N GLU A 52 0.60 -3.67 -14.93
CA GLU A 52 -0.28 -2.90 -15.79
C GLU A 52 0.48 -1.91 -16.66
N ASN A 53 1.71 -1.61 -16.27
CA ASN A 53 2.52 -0.63 -17.00
C ASN A 53 3.92 -1.15 -17.20
N PRO A 54 4.09 -2.15 -18.06
CA PRO A 54 5.39 -2.79 -18.19
C PRO A 54 6.50 -1.87 -18.69
N ASP A 55 6.12 -0.73 -19.23
CA ASP A 55 7.13 0.20 -19.71
C ASP A 55 7.74 1.05 -18.62
N LEU A 56 7.11 1.08 -17.45
CA LEU A 56 7.60 1.92 -16.39
C LEU A 56 8.72 1.24 -15.62
N THR A 57 9.70 2.03 -15.22
CA THR A 57 10.77 1.49 -14.39
C THR A 57 10.30 1.44 -12.96
N TYR A 58 11.02 0.67 -12.16
CA TYR A 58 10.71 0.57 -10.75
C TYR A 58 10.78 1.95 -10.09
N SER A 59 11.77 2.73 -10.45
CA SER A 59 11.90 4.06 -9.86
C SER A 59 10.69 4.93 -10.12
N LEU A 60 10.20 4.87 -11.33
CA LEU A 60 9.07 5.69 -11.69
C LEU A 60 7.82 5.22 -10.98
N ILE A 61 7.63 3.91 -10.90
CA ILE A 61 6.49 3.36 -10.18
C ILE A 61 6.54 3.79 -8.73
N LYS A 62 7.73 3.73 -8.15
CA LYS A 62 7.88 4.11 -6.76
C LYS A 62 7.52 5.56 -6.55
N GLU A 63 7.94 6.43 -7.46
CA GLU A 63 7.61 7.84 -7.34
C GLU A 63 6.12 8.08 -7.45
N ILE A 64 5.47 7.36 -8.34
CA ILE A 64 4.04 7.51 -8.50
C ILE A 64 3.31 7.12 -7.23
N LEU A 65 3.69 5.99 -6.65
CA LEU A 65 3.02 5.53 -5.45
C LEU A 65 3.28 6.43 -4.27
N ILE A 66 4.49 6.95 -4.17
CA ILE A 66 4.81 7.88 -3.10
C ILE A 66 4.00 9.16 -3.29
N GLY A 67 3.89 9.61 -4.52
CA GLY A 67 3.11 10.80 -4.80
C GLY A 67 1.65 10.65 -4.40
N LEU A 68 1.10 9.47 -4.65
CA LEU A 68 -0.28 9.24 -4.27
C LEU A 68 -0.44 9.24 -2.77
N GLU A 69 0.52 8.67 -2.07
CA GLU A 69 0.47 8.67 -0.62
C GLU A 69 0.56 10.08 -0.09
N GLU A 70 1.44 10.88 -0.66
CA GLU A 70 1.58 12.23 -0.22
C GLU A 70 0.33 13.03 -0.49
N LEU A 71 -0.30 12.74 -1.61
CA LEU A 71 -1.51 13.44 -1.94
C LEU A 71 -2.58 13.17 -0.90
N GLU A 72 -2.66 11.94 -0.46
CA GLU A 72 -3.67 11.56 0.50
C GLU A 72 -3.42 12.12 1.87
N SER A 73 -2.18 12.06 2.34
CA SER A 73 -1.91 12.57 3.67
C SER A 73 -1.41 13.99 3.65
N GLY A 74 -0.77 14.38 2.57
CA GLY A 74 -0.23 15.72 2.48
C GLY A 74 -1.27 16.78 2.31
N GLU A 75 -2.37 16.42 1.71
CA GLU A 75 -3.43 17.36 1.53
C GLU A 75 -3.85 17.97 2.82
N LYS A 76 -3.98 17.13 3.80
CA LYS A 76 -4.41 17.60 5.06
C LYS A 76 -3.43 18.59 5.65
N THR A 77 -2.20 18.31 5.44
CA THR A 77 -1.17 19.18 5.97
C THR A 77 -1.21 20.52 5.29
N GLU A 78 -1.43 20.50 4.02
CA GLU A 78 -1.47 21.73 3.30
C GLU A 78 -2.55 22.62 3.74
N TYR A 79 -3.66 22.05 4.06
CA TYR A 79 -4.74 22.86 4.53
C TYR A 79 -4.39 23.63 5.74
N MET A 80 -3.52 23.07 6.51
CA MET A 80 -3.18 23.72 7.70
C MET A 80 -2.46 24.98 7.45
N PHE A 81 -1.82 25.08 6.37
CA PHE A 81 -1.11 26.29 6.06
C PHE A 81 -2.02 27.29 5.50
N GLY A 82 -2.91 26.79 4.76
CA GLY A 82 -3.75 27.61 4.02
C GLY A 82 -4.62 28.39 4.77
#